data_d49cb1d5b37063e40f24fbf94ec6d7ba
#
_entry.id   d49cb1d5b37063e40f24fbf94ec6d7ba
#
_cell.length_a   1.000
_cell.length_b   1.000
_cell.length_c   1.000
_cell.angle_alpha   90.00
_cell.angle_beta   90.00
_cell.angle_gamma   90.00
#
_symmetry.space_group_name_H-M   'P 1'
#
loop_
_entity.id
_entity.type
_entity.pdbx_description
1 polymer ?
#
loop_
_entity_poly.entity_id
_entity_poly.type
_entity_poly.pdbx_seq_one_letter_code
_entity_poly.pdbx_strand_id
1 'polypeptide(L)'
;VKRYIDFAAANGFDAVLVEGWNEGWEDWFGNSKDYVFDFLTAYPDFDVQEIHRYAASKGIKMMMHHETSASVRNYERHLDKAYQFMVDNGYNSVKSGYVGNIISRGEHHYGQWMNNHYLYAVKKPADYKIMVNAHEATRPTGICRTYPNLIGNESARGTEYESFGGNKVYHTTILPFTRLVGGPMDYTPG
;
A
#
# COMPACT_ATOMS: atom_id res chain seq x y z
N VAL A 1 6.59 -3.04 -17.20
CA VAL A 1 7.23 -3.15 -15.86
C VAL A 1 8.75 -3.15 -15.99
N LYS A 2 9.40 -4.04 -16.82
CA LYS A 2 10.87 -4.18 -16.91
C LYS A 2 11.61 -2.86 -17.16
N ARG A 3 11.07 -1.98 -18.03
CA ARG A 3 11.66 -0.63 -18.28
C ARG A 3 11.72 0.23 -17.01
N TYR A 4 10.73 0.12 -16.13
CA TYR A 4 10.74 0.83 -14.82
C TYR A 4 11.76 0.23 -13.86
N ILE A 5 11.94 -1.10 -13.90
CA ILE A 5 13.00 -1.78 -13.12
C ILE A 5 14.38 -1.33 -13.59
N ASP A 6 14.62 -1.26 -14.91
CA ASP A 6 15.88 -0.77 -15.46
C ASP A 6 16.14 0.69 -15.09
N PHE A 7 15.09 1.53 -15.13
CA PHE A 7 15.20 2.93 -14.69
C PHE A 7 15.52 3.01 -13.19
N ALA A 8 14.85 2.23 -12.36
CA ALA A 8 15.10 2.20 -10.92
C ALA A 8 16.56 1.82 -10.62
N ALA A 9 17.05 0.76 -11.26
CA ALA A 9 18.44 0.32 -11.11
C ALA A 9 19.46 1.39 -11.55
N ALA A 10 19.19 2.06 -12.68
CA ALA A 10 20.07 3.11 -13.19
C ALA A 10 20.08 4.38 -12.34
N ASN A 11 19.05 4.62 -11.52
CA ASN A 11 18.88 5.85 -10.76
C ASN A 11 18.95 5.66 -9.22
N GLY A 12 19.37 4.48 -8.76
CA GLY A 12 19.64 4.23 -7.34
C GLY A 12 18.38 4.07 -6.48
N PHE A 13 17.28 3.60 -7.06
CA PHE A 13 16.09 3.21 -6.29
C PHE A 13 16.23 1.79 -5.74
N ASP A 14 15.63 1.53 -4.58
CA ASP A 14 15.66 0.23 -3.94
C ASP A 14 14.58 -0.74 -4.45
N ALA A 15 13.41 -0.19 -4.85
CA ALA A 15 12.25 -0.99 -5.23
C ALA A 15 11.38 -0.31 -6.29
N VAL A 16 10.55 -1.13 -6.94
CA VAL A 16 9.47 -0.69 -7.83
C VAL A 16 8.16 -1.24 -7.33
N LEU A 17 7.16 -0.38 -7.19
CA LEU A 17 5.78 -0.74 -6.92
C LEU A 17 5.02 -0.93 -8.24
N VAL A 18 4.18 -1.96 -8.32
CA VAL A 18 3.22 -2.14 -9.41
C VAL A 18 1.81 -2.19 -8.84
N GLU A 19 1.01 -1.19 -9.15
CA GLU A 19 -0.43 -1.19 -8.88
C GLU A 19 -1.16 -1.92 -10.02
N GLY A 20 -2.33 -2.48 -9.74
CA GLY A 20 -3.14 -3.15 -10.75
C GLY A 20 -2.55 -4.48 -11.26
N TRP A 21 -1.74 -5.17 -10.47
CA TRP A 21 -1.14 -6.45 -10.83
C TRP A 21 -2.11 -7.63 -10.75
N ASN A 22 -3.11 -7.54 -9.86
CA ASN A 22 -4.05 -8.60 -9.49
C ASN A 22 -5.46 -8.33 -9.98
N GLU A 23 -6.29 -9.36 -10.03
CA GLU A 23 -7.69 -9.25 -10.45
C GLU A 23 -8.52 -8.40 -9.50
N GLY A 24 -9.48 -7.61 -10.04
CA GLY A 24 -10.46 -6.82 -9.31
C GLY A 24 -10.56 -5.35 -9.68
N TRP A 25 -9.72 -4.86 -10.59
CA TRP A 25 -9.64 -3.43 -10.92
C TRP A 25 -10.74 -2.93 -11.88
N GLU A 26 -11.49 -3.83 -12.51
CA GLU A 26 -12.47 -3.46 -13.54
C GLU A 26 -13.69 -2.72 -12.98
N ASP A 27 -14.05 -2.97 -11.74
CA ASP A 27 -15.28 -2.45 -11.15
C ASP A 27 -15.15 -2.27 -9.62
N TRP A 28 -14.13 -1.57 -9.19
CA TRP A 28 -13.83 -1.38 -7.76
C TRP A 28 -14.17 0.02 -7.25
N PHE A 29 -13.82 1.05 -8.02
CA PHE A 29 -13.92 2.44 -7.57
C PHE A 29 -15.38 2.91 -7.45
N GLY A 30 -15.73 3.45 -6.28
CA GLY A 30 -17.04 4.05 -6.02
C GLY A 30 -18.20 3.08 -5.85
N ASN A 31 -18.01 1.80 -6.07
CA ASN A 31 -19.10 0.81 -6.03
C ASN A 31 -19.37 0.23 -4.63
N SER A 32 -18.49 0.46 -3.66
CA SER A 32 -18.62 -0.03 -2.28
C SER A 32 -18.96 -1.54 -2.23
N LYS A 33 -18.31 -2.31 -3.09
CA LYS A 33 -18.52 -3.76 -3.18
C LYS A 33 -17.60 -4.49 -2.23
N ASP A 34 -18.13 -5.48 -1.53
CA ASP A 34 -17.33 -6.48 -0.83
C ASP A 34 -16.73 -7.47 -1.85
N TYR A 35 -15.59 -8.07 -1.53
CA TYR A 35 -14.94 -9.14 -2.33
C TYR A 35 -14.53 -8.74 -3.76
N VAL A 36 -14.17 -7.48 -4.00
CA VAL A 36 -13.75 -7.03 -5.34
C VAL A 36 -12.37 -7.59 -5.68
N PHE A 37 -11.40 -7.43 -4.77
CA PHE A 37 -10.02 -7.82 -5.05
C PHE A 37 -9.69 -9.25 -4.65
N ASP A 38 -8.95 -9.92 -5.52
CA ASP A 38 -8.24 -11.16 -5.24
C ASP A 38 -6.74 -10.85 -5.04
N PHE A 39 -6.21 -11.24 -3.90
CA PHE A 39 -4.82 -10.98 -3.51
C PHE A 39 -3.85 -12.11 -3.89
N LEU A 40 -4.30 -13.10 -4.66
CA LEU A 40 -3.56 -14.30 -5.01
C LEU A 40 -3.44 -14.52 -6.53
N THR A 41 -4.31 -13.87 -7.30
CA THR A 41 -4.40 -14.08 -8.75
C THR A 41 -3.92 -12.83 -9.50
N ALA A 42 -2.79 -12.96 -10.18
CA ALA A 42 -2.29 -11.95 -11.08
C ALA A 42 -3.08 -11.94 -12.40
N TYR A 43 -3.15 -10.77 -13.05
CA TYR A 43 -3.61 -10.72 -14.42
C TYR A 43 -2.71 -11.56 -15.34
N PRO A 44 -3.23 -12.14 -16.43
CA PRO A 44 -2.46 -13.03 -17.31
C PRO A 44 -1.22 -12.40 -17.95
N ASP A 45 -1.18 -11.09 -18.07
CA ASP A 45 -0.05 -10.32 -18.61
C ASP A 45 0.97 -9.88 -17.55
N PHE A 46 0.75 -10.25 -16.27
CA PHE A 46 1.65 -9.97 -15.16
C PHE A 46 2.21 -11.26 -14.54
N ASP A 47 3.34 -11.71 -15.03
CA ASP A 47 4.06 -12.85 -14.44
C ASP A 47 4.84 -12.42 -13.19
N VAL A 48 4.26 -12.68 -12.02
CA VAL A 48 4.80 -12.31 -10.70
C VAL A 48 6.23 -12.83 -10.50
N GLN A 49 6.48 -14.09 -10.87
CA GLN A 49 7.79 -14.72 -10.66
C GLN A 49 8.84 -14.20 -11.64
N GLU A 50 8.46 -14.01 -12.91
CA GLU A 50 9.37 -13.47 -13.91
C GLU A 50 9.77 -12.02 -13.59
N ILE A 51 8.82 -11.20 -13.15
CA ILE A 51 9.10 -9.82 -12.75
C ILE A 51 10.01 -9.79 -11.52
N HIS A 52 9.76 -10.63 -10.52
CA HIS A 52 10.65 -10.76 -9.36
C HIS A 52 12.08 -11.17 -9.79
N ARG A 53 12.23 -12.22 -10.59
CA ARG A 53 13.54 -12.68 -11.08
C ARG A 53 14.29 -11.60 -11.85
N TYR A 54 13.57 -10.88 -12.71
CA TYR A 54 14.15 -9.77 -13.49
C TYR A 54 14.64 -8.65 -12.59
N ALA A 55 13.81 -8.22 -11.64
CA ALA A 55 14.16 -7.17 -10.68
C ALA A 55 15.37 -7.58 -9.82
N ALA A 56 15.37 -8.80 -9.30
CA ALA A 56 16.49 -9.34 -8.51
C ALA A 56 17.80 -9.35 -9.31
N SER A 57 17.75 -9.67 -10.61
CA SER A 57 18.94 -9.63 -11.48
C SER A 57 19.53 -8.23 -11.66
N LYS A 58 18.76 -7.19 -11.36
CA LYS A 58 19.14 -5.76 -11.39
C LYS A 58 19.43 -5.19 -10.01
N GLY A 59 19.31 -5.99 -8.94
CA GLY A 59 19.43 -5.54 -7.56
C GLY A 59 18.22 -4.75 -7.05
N ILE A 60 17.10 -4.79 -7.75
CA ILE A 60 15.86 -4.09 -7.41
C ILE A 60 14.88 -5.06 -6.75
N LYS A 61 14.18 -4.58 -5.73
CA LYS A 61 13.06 -5.30 -5.08
C LYS A 61 11.75 -4.91 -5.73
N MET A 62 10.75 -5.79 -5.57
CA MET A 62 9.39 -5.47 -5.98
C MET A 62 8.51 -5.27 -4.75
N MET A 63 7.74 -4.18 -4.74
CA MET A 63 6.69 -3.93 -3.76
C MET A 63 5.35 -4.35 -4.36
N MET A 64 4.58 -5.13 -3.60
CA MET A 64 3.24 -5.53 -4.02
C MET A 64 2.21 -4.48 -3.60
N HIS A 65 1.11 -4.38 -4.32
CA HIS A 65 -0.01 -3.51 -3.97
C HIS A 65 -1.21 -4.35 -3.54
N HIS A 66 -1.75 -4.07 -2.37
CA HIS A 66 -3.00 -4.61 -1.88
C HIS A 66 -4.02 -3.48 -1.73
N GLU A 67 -4.71 -3.13 -2.84
CA GLU A 67 -5.91 -2.30 -2.76
C GLU A 67 -7.06 -3.14 -2.23
N THR A 68 -7.81 -2.61 -1.27
CA THR A 68 -8.89 -3.34 -0.61
C THR A 68 -10.27 -2.87 -1.04
N SER A 69 -10.39 -1.75 -1.77
CA SER A 69 -11.66 -1.05 -2.01
C SER A 69 -12.44 -0.79 -0.70
N ALA A 70 -11.70 -0.51 0.36
CA ALA A 70 -12.19 -0.33 1.74
C ALA A 70 -12.95 -1.54 2.31
N SER A 71 -12.87 -2.72 1.67
CA SER A 71 -13.46 -3.96 2.19
C SER A 71 -12.50 -4.66 3.15
N VAL A 72 -12.53 -4.22 4.41
CA VAL A 72 -11.66 -4.72 5.47
C VAL A 72 -11.87 -6.21 5.71
N ARG A 73 -13.12 -6.68 5.72
CA ARG A 73 -13.42 -8.10 5.93
C ARG A 73 -12.88 -9.00 4.82
N ASN A 74 -12.90 -8.53 3.58
CA ASN A 74 -12.29 -9.26 2.48
C ASN A 74 -10.77 -9.34 2.68
N TYR A 75 -10.15 -8.23 3.03
CA TYR A 75 -8.72 -8.18 3.24
C TYR A 75 -8.27 -9.06 4.42
N GLU A 76 -8.86 -8.89 5.60
CA GLU A 76 -8.50 -9.67 6.79
C GLU A 76 -8.65 -11.19 6.58
N ARG A 77 -9.68 -11.61 5.83
CA ARG A 77 -9.90 -13.02 5.51
C ARG A 77 -8.79 -13.63 4.67
N HIS A 78 -8.13 -12.81 3.85
CA HIS A 78 -7.10 -13.26 2.92
C HIS A 78 -5.67 -12.99 3.39
N LEU A 79 -5.46 -12.22 4.46
CA LEU A 79 -4.13 -11.73 4.87
C LEU A 79 -3.07 -12.83 4.96
N ASP A 80 -3.35 -13.94 5.64
CA ASP A 80 -2.38 -15.03 5.78
C ASP A 80 -1.98 -15.61 4.43
N LYS A 81 -2.95 -15.86 3.56
CA LYS A 81 -2.69 -16.41 2.23
C LYS A 81 -1.98 -15.39 1.34
N ALA A 82 -2.39 -14.13 1.41
CA ALA A 82 -1.80 -13.05 0.62
C ALA A 82 -0.32 -12.83 1.00
N TYR A 83 -0.02 -12.81 2.29
CA TYR A 83 1.38 -12.65 2.73
C TYR A 83 2.22 -13.89 2.47
N GLN A 84 1.65 -15.10 2.60
CA GLN A 84 2.35 -16.31 2.20
C GLN A 84 2.65 -16.31 0.70
N PHE A 85 1.67 -15.91 -0.13
CA PHE A 85 1.88 -15.74 -1.57
C PHE A 85 3.02 -14.76 -1.87
N MET A 86 3.10 -13.64 -1.16
CA MET A 86 4.21 -12.69 -1.31
C MET A 86 5.56 -13.34 -0.98
N VAL A 87 5.63 -14.04 0.15
CA VAL A 87 6.87 -14.73 0.58
C VAL A 87 7.29 -15.78 -0.45
N ASP A 88 6.36 -16.61 -0.92
CA ASP A 88 6.61 -17.67 -1.90
C ASP A 88 7.11 -17.13 -3.24
N ASN A 89 6.76 -15.88 -3.57
CA ASN A 89 7.17 -15.19 -4.79
C ASN A 89 8.30 -14.18 -4.58
N GLY A 90 8.90 -14.10 -3.38
CA GLY A 90 10.07 -13.28 -3.09
C GLY A 90 9.78 -11.80 -2.84
N TYR A 91 8.52 -11.42 -2.60
CA TYR A 91 8.12 -10.05 -2.26
C TYR A 91 8.16 -9.85 -0.75
N ASN A 92 8.81 -8.79 -0.30
CA ASN A 92 8.96 -8.49 1.13
C ASN A 92 8.44 -7.11 1.54
N SER A 93 7.71 -6.45 0.67
CA SER A 93 7.08 -5.17 0.97
C SER A 93 5.74 -5.03 0.25
N VAL A 94 4.80 -4.34 0.88
CA VAL A 94 3.44 -4.12 0.38
C VAL A 94 3.01 -2.68 0.61
N LYS A 95 2.35 -2.10 -0.40
CA LYS A 95 1.49 -0.93 -0.25
C LYS A 95 0.08 -1.43 0.00
N SER A 96 -0.55 -1.04 1.11
CA SER A 96 -1.96 -1.33 1.39
C SER A 96 -2.81 -0.09 1.19
N GLY A 97 -3.96 -0.21 0.51
CA GLY A 97 -4.88 0.88 0.21
C GLY A 97 -6.32 0.57 0.65
N TYR A 98 -7.09 1.63 0.96
CA TYR A 98 -8.47 1.53 1.45
C TYR A 98 -9.33 2.62 0.80
N VAL A 99 -9.26 2.73 -0.52
CA VAL A 99 -10.01 3.74 -1.26
C VAL A 99 -11.51 3.48 -1.18
N GLY A 100 -12.27 4.50 -0.83
CA GLY A 100 -13.73 4.44 -0.76
C GLY A 100 -14.31 4.45 0.64
N ASN A 101 -15.60 4.16 0.73
CA ASN A 101 -16.31 4.06 2.02
C ASN A 101 -16.06 2.70 2.67
N ILE A 102 -15.79 2.73 3.97
CA ILE A 102 -15.50 1.49 4.70
C ILE A 102 -16.67 0.49 4.59
N ILE A 103 -16.33 -0.73 4.31
CA ILE A 103 -17.17 -1.91 4.43
C ILE A 103 -16.61 -2.72 5.63
N SER A 104 -17.32 -2.79 6.73
CA SER A 104 -18.77 -2.76 6.99
C SER A 104 -19.37 -1.34 7.06
N ARG A 105 -20.61 -1.20 6.58
CA ARG A 105 -21.37 0.06 6.67
C ARG A 105 -21.49 0.55 8.11
N GLY A 106 -21.36 1.84 8.30
CA GLY A 106 -21.39 2.48 9.62
C GLY A 106 -20.01 2.68 10.26
N GLU A 107 -18.98 2.02 9.72
CA GLU A 107 -17.60 2.25 10.12
C GLU A 107 -16.97 3.37 9.29
N HIS A 108 -15.97 4.02 9.86
CA HIS A 108 -15.27 5.15 9.26
C HIS A 108 -13.77 4.97 9.34
N HIS A 109 -13.02 5.53 8.36
CA HIS A 109 -11.56 5.45 8.28
C HIS A 109 -10.84 5.84 9.57
N TYR A 110 -11.38 6.79 10.33
CA TYR A 110 -10.78 7.27 11.58
C TYR A 110 -11.51 6.80 12.84
N GLY A 111 -12.43 5.84 12.69
CA GLY A 111 -13.12 5.20 13.80
C GLY A 111 -12.23 4.21 14.55
N GLN A 112 -12.62 3.86 15.79
CA GLN A 112 -11.86 2.93 16.62
C GLN A 112 -11.72 1.54 15.97
N TRP A 113 -12.77 1.09 15.27
CA TRP A 113 -12.77 -0.19 14.59
C TRP A 113 -11.66 -0.25 13.52
N MET A 114 -11.56 0.80 12.68
CA MET A 114 -10.50 0.91 11.66
C MET A 114 -9.12 1.10 12.26
N ASN A 115 -8.98 1.85 13.36
CA ASN A 115 -7.70 1.98 14.06
C ASN A 115 -7.17 0.62 14.55
N ASN A 116 -8.06 -0.25 15.04
CA ASN A 116 -7.70 -1.61 15.42
C ASN A 116 -7.27 -2.44 14.21
N HIS A 117 -7.99 -2.31 13.09
CA HIS A 117 -7.62 -2.96 11.83
C HIS A 117 -6.25 -2.49 11.32
N TYR A 118 -5.99 -1.18 11.27
CA TYR A 118 -4.70 -0.66 10.80
C TYR A 118 -3.53 -1.15 11.67
N LEU A 119 -3.72 -1.20 12.97
CA LEU A 119 -2.73 -1.79 13.86
C LEU A 119 -2.50 -3.27 13.56
N TYR A 120 -3.57 -4.02 13.34
CA TYR A 120 -3.50 -5.43 12.97
C TYR A 120 -2.79 -5.61 11.62
N ALA A 121 -3.12 -4.79 10.61
CA ALA A 121 -2.51 -4.80 9.27
C ALA A 121 -1.03 -4.36 9.26
N VAL A 122 -0.53 -3.75 10.33
CA VAL A 122 0.90 -3.48 10.53
C VAL A 122 1.60 -4.62 11.27
N LYS A 123 0.94 -5.21 12.27
CA LYS A 123 1.52 -6.29 13.08
C LYS A 123 1.59 -7.62 12.33
N LYS A 124 0.51 -7.97 11.64
CA LYS A 124 0.39 -9.27 10.95
C LYS A 124 1.48 -9.50 9.90
N PRO A 125 1.80 -8.56 9.00
CA PRO A 125 2.86 -8.76 8.01
C PRO A 125 4.27 -8.88 8.62
N ALA A 126 4.48 -8.39 9.84
CA ALA A 126 5.76 -8.57 10.53
C ALA A 126 6.07 -10.06 10.78
N ASP A 127 5.06 -10.89 11.03
CA ASP A 127 5.21 -12.34 11.17
C ASP A 127 5.78 -13.00 9.90
N TYR A 128 5.52 -12.38 8.75
CA TYR A 128 5.99 -12.78 7.42
C TYR A 128 7.25 -12.03 6.97
N LYS A 129 7.81 -11.16 7.83
CA LYS A 129 8.94 -10.26 7.51
C LYS A 129 8.64 -9.33 6.33
N ILE A 130 7.40 -8.88 6.22
CA ILE A 130 6.93 -7.97 5.17
C ILE A 130 6.86 -6.55 5.73
N MET A 131 7.43 -5.60 4.98
CA MET A 131 7.35 -4.18 5.22
C MET A 131 6.05 -3.61 4.65
N VAL A 132 5.52 -2.57 5.29
CA VAL A 132 4.24 -1.96 4.92
C VAL A 132 4.41 -0.47 4.63
N ASN A 133 3.86 -0.03 3.51
CA ASN A 133 3.53 1.36 3.20
C ASN A 133 2.00 1.49 3.23
N ALA A 134 1.44 2.16 4.25
CA ALA A 134 0.01 2.21 4.51
C ALA A 134 -0.62 3.47 3.92
N HIS A 135 -1.58 3.31 3.00
CA HIS A 135 -2.38 4.39 2.43
C HIS A 135 -3.78 4.44 3.03
N GLU A 136 -4.45 5.60 2.96
CA GLU A 136 -5.76 5.88 3.60
C GLU A 136 -5.85 5.43 5.07
N ALA A 137 -4.72 5.18 5.70
CA ALA A 137 -4.62 4.69 7.06
C ALA A 137 -4.81 5.80 8.09
N THR A 138 -4.85 5.42 9.36
CA THR A 138 -4.91 6.38 10.46
C THR A 138 -3.68 7.27 10.50
N ARG A 139 -3.84 8.47 11.06
CA ARG A 139 -2.72 9.41 11.25
C ARG A 139 -1.61 8.76 12.07
N PRO A 140 -0.34 8.97 11.70
CA PRO A 140 0.77 8.36 12.40
C PRO A 140 0.91 8.92 13.82
N THR A 141 1.15 8.01 14.76
CA THR A 141 1.35 8.31 16.18
C THR A 141 2.74 7.89 16.66
N GLY A 142 3.68 7.71 15.73
CA GLY A 142 5.01 7.17 16.02
C GLY A 142 5.05 5.64 16.13
N ILE A 143 4.00 4.96 15.70
CA ILE A 143 3.88 3.49 15.77
C ILE A 143 4.98 2.77 14.97
N CYS A 144 5.53 3.42 13.94
CA CYS A 144 6.68 2.93 13.17
C CYS A 144 7.95 2.71 14.03
N ARG A 145 8.03 3.33 15.21
CA ARG A 145 9.12 3.10 16.17
C ARG A 145 8.93 1.80 16.96
N THR A 146 7.68 1.38 17.15
CA THR A 146 7.34 0.11 17.79
C THR A 146 7.34 -1.04 16.78
N TYR A 147 6.84 -0.77 15.59
CA TYR A 147 6.75 -1.72 14.47
C TYR A 147 7.53 -1.19 13.28
N PRO A 148 8.85 -1.44 13.22
CA PRO A 148 9.73 -0.85 12.19
C PRO A 148 9.47 -1.38 10.77
N ASN A 149 8.66 -2.43 10.62
CA ASN A 149 8.16 -2.86 9.33
C ASN A 149 7.16 -1.89 8.71
N LEU A 150 6.58 -0.95 9.45
CA LEU A 150 5.83 0.19 8.90
C LEU A 150 6.83 1.23 8.38
N ILE A 151 7.16 1.13 7.10
CA ILE A 151 8.19 1.95 6.45
C ILE A 151 7.66 3.27 5.87
N GLY A 152 6.37 3.33 5.62
CA GLY A 152 5.70 4.52 5.08
C GLY A 152 4.24 4.55 5.47
N ASN A 153 3.69 5.76 5.47
CA ASN A 153 2.27 6.00 5.73
C ASN A 153 1.90 7.31 5.01
N GLU A 154 0.89 7.26 4.16
CA GLU A 154 0.43 8.46 3.46
C GLU A 154 -0.17 9.49 4.43
N SER A 155 -1.36 9.24 4.93
CA SER A 155 -2.14 10.02 5.92
C SER A 155 -2.14 11.53 5.77
N ALA A 156 -1.83 12.04 4.57
CA ALA A 156 -1.94 13.43 4.16
C ALA A 156 -1.96 13.49 2.63
N ARG A 157 -2.48 14.59 2.08
CA ARG A 157 -2.53 14.78 0.62
C ARG A 157 -1.14 14.87 0.02
N GLY A 158 -0.87 14.07 -1.01
CA GLY A 158 0.27 14.18 -1.89
C GLY A 158 0.00 15.09 -3.10
N THR A 159 0.92 15.10 -4.07
CA THR A 159 0.77 15.88 -5.31
C THR A 159 -0.33 15.36 -6.22
N GLU A 160 -0.75 14.12 -6.08
CA GLU A 160 -1.90 13.58 -6.82
C GLU A 160 -3.16 14.44 -6.69
N TYR A 161 -3.32 15.12 -5.54
CA TYR A 161 -4.45 16.03 -5.29
C TYR A 161 -4.46 17.30 -6.16
N GLU A 162 -3.38 17.61 -6.86
CA GLU A 162 -3.37 18.71 -7.83
C GLU A 162 -4.34 18.45 -8.98
N SER A 163 -4.61 17.18 -9.29
CA SER A 163 -5.56 16.78 -10.34
C SER A 163 -7.03 16.85 -9.89
N PHE A 164 -7.29 16.83 -8.57
CA PHE A 164 -8.66 16.78 -8.03
C PHE A 164 -8.78 17.44 -6.65
N GLY A 165 -8.93 18.72 -6.63
CA GLY A 165 -9.16 19.50 -5.41
C GLY A 165 -7.97 20.33 -4.95
N GLY A 166 -6.79 20.07 -5.48
CA GLY A 166 -5.58 20.87 -5.27
C GLY A 166 -5.04 20.89 -3.83
N ASN A 167 -3.80 21.31 -3.70
CA ASN A 167 -3.19 21.65 -2.44
C ASN A 167 -2.96 23.17 -2.37
N LYS A 168 -3.01 23.73 -1.18
CA LYS A 168 -2.62 25.13 -1.00
C LYS A 168 -1.10 25.25 -1.07
N VAL A 169 -0.60 26.39 -1.55
CA VAL A 169 0.84 26.65 -1.76
C VAL A 169 1.69 26.34 -0.52
N TYR A 170 1.15 26.55 0.69
CA TYR A 170 1.87 26.30 1.93
C TYR A 170 1.80 24.82 2.41
N HIS A 171 1.09 23.94 1.70
CA HIS A 171 0.87 22.56 2.15
C HIS A 171 2.20 21.83 2.39
N THR A 172 3.09 21.85 1.42
CA THR A 172 4.41 21.19 1.54
C THR A 172 5.29 21.77 2.62
N THR A 173 5.14 23.05 2.93
CA THR A 173 5.98 23.73 3.95
C THR A 173 5.53 23.44 5.38
N ILE A 174 4.25 23.04 5.59
CA ILE A 174 3.76 22.70 6.92
C ILE A 174 3.93 21.20 7.27
N LEU A 175 4.04 20.33 6.28
CA LEU A 175 4.16 18.89 6.49
C LEU A 175 5.35 18.48 7.38
N PRO A 176 6.54 19.07 7.24
CA PRO A 176 7.69 18.78 8.11
C PRO A 176 7.41 19.01 9.60
N PHE A 177 6.57 20.00 9.92
CA PHE A 177 6.25 20.41 11.28
C PHE A 177 4.96 19.81 11.83
N THR A 178 4.24 19.05 11.03
CA THR A 178 2.95 18.45 11.38
C THR A 178 2.95 16.95 11.11
N ARG A 179 2.69 16.55 9.87
CA ARG A 179 2.54 15.14 9.48
C ARG A 179 3.81 14.32 9.71
N LEU A 180 4.98 14.85 9.36
CA LEU A 180 6.25 14.12 9.44
C LEU A 180 6.76 13.93 10.88
N VAL A 181 6.22 14.66 11.86
CA VAL A 181 6.56 14.47 13.28
C VAL A 181 6.15 13.07 13.76
N GLY A 182 5.10 12.50 13.22
CA GLY A 182 4.60 11.17 13.57
C GLY A 182 5.36 10.00 12.96
N GLY A 183 6.18 10.26 11.93
CA GLY A 183 6.93 9.21 11.20
C GLY A 183 7.04 9.48 9.71
N PRO A 184 7.66 8.57 8.96
CA PRO A 184 7.85 8.70 7.52
C PRO A 184 6.52 8.81 6.78
N MET A 185 6.52 9.60 5.72
CA MET A 185 5.36 9.84 4.86
C MET A 185 5.67 9.39 3.44
N ASP A 186 4.70 8.69 2.84
CA ASP A 186 4.63 8.56 1.40
C ASP A 186 3.88 9.79 0.85
N TYR A 187 4.64 10.70 0.24
CA TYR A 187 4.08 11.89 -0.42
C TYR A 187 3.75 11.52 -1.85
N THR A 188 2.57 10.92 -2.03
CA THR A 188 2.15 10.31 -3.28
C THR A 188 2.22 11.29 -4.44
N PRO A 189 3.05 11.01 -5.46
CA PRO A 189 3.08 11.79 -6.70
C PRO A 189 1.82 11.54 -7.54
N GLY A 190 1.51 12.46 -8.44
CA GLY A 190 0.41 12.35 -9.39
C GLY A 190 0.76 13.01 -10.71
#